data_8143701323f6ba8815a69004ec389c3f
#
_entry.id   8143701323f6ba8815a69004ec389c3f
#
_cell.length_a   1.000
_cell.length_b   1.000
_cell.length_c   1.000
_cell.angle_alpha   90.00
_cell.angle_beta   90.00
_cell.angle_gamma   90.00
#
_symmetry.space_group_name_H-M   'P 1'
#
loop_
_entity.id
_entity.type
_entity.pdbx_description
1 polymer ?
#
loop_
_entity_poly.entity_id
_entity_poly.type
_entity_poly.pdbx_seq_one_letter_code
_entity_poly.pdbx_strand_id
1 'polypeptide(L)'
;MFYHSTRNADAAVDSSRAVLEGLAPDGGLYMPEYIPGFDWQACLSGSSQDMATMILSALLPDIPDMRALVARAYTGKFQTEELTPTVTVGGFTVLELFRGPTSAFKDVALSMLPQLLTTAKAVNGMEKDIMILTATSGDTGKAALEGFHDVDGVRICVFYPHGGVSQVQRAQMVTQEGGNVTVCAVRGNFDDAQTGVKQIFAACQGKDLPFMLSSANSINIGRLAPQVMYYFRAYRDLLDAGKISLGDEVNFSVPTGNFGDILAGYLAKKLGLPVGKLICASNANNVLTDFICTGTYDKRRPLLKTTSPSMDILVSSNLERLLYLLSGDTQLVASLMKQLNTEGVYTVPAELLAAIRAEFWGSYCDDKRAEETMGRVYKNLGYLCDPHTAAGWAAAEDYIVETDDHRPMVVLSTASPYKFPVAVLTAIGGDTSGSEFDQMKRLSAMTGVPIPKNLSGLQGKEDRHTGVIDKDAMLEYVLSL
;
A
#
# COMPACT_ATOMS: atom_id res chain seq x y z
N MET A 1 -12.29 -3.09 -22.34
CA MET A 1 -12.88 -2.94 -20.99
C MET A 1 -12.70 -1.49 -20.58
N PHE A 2 -13.78 -0.79 -20.30
CA PHE A 2 -13.73 0.59 -19.88
C PHE A 2 -13.64 0.71 -18.35
N TYR A 3 -13.14 1.86 -17.92
CA TYR A 3 -13.05 2.28 -16.55
C TYR A 3 -13.89 3.54 -16.35
N HIS A 4 -14.54 3.67 -15.24
CA HIS A 4 -15.27 4.89 -14.88
C HIS A 4 -15.06 5.25 -13.40
N SER A 5 -15.49 6.44 -13.04
CA SER A 5 -15.43 6.91 -11.66
C SER A 5 -16.35 6.09 -10.76
N THR A 6 -15.93 5.82 -9.53
CA THR A 6 -16.79 5.28 -8.47
C THR A 6 -17.98 6.19 -8.12
N ARG A 7 -17.96 7.45 -8.57
CA ARG A 7 -19.01 8.46 -8.29
C ARG A 7 -19.83 8.83 -9.52
N ASN A 8 -19.38 8.46 -10.72
CA ASN A 8 -20.07 8.75 -11.97
C ASN A 8 -19.74 7.70 -13.03
N ALA A 9 -20.75 7.01 -13.55
CA ALA A 9 -20.57 5.99 -14.58
C ALA A 9 -20.62 6.55 -16.03
N ASP A 10 -21.00 7.82 -16.24
CA ASP A 10 -21.23 8.38 -17.57
C ASP A 10 -19.93 8.65 -18.36
N ALA A 11 -18.81 8.87 -17.65
CA ALA A 11 -17.51 9.14 -18.27
C ALA A 11 -16.64 7.90 -18.22
N ALA A 12 -16.68 7.10 -19.27
CA ALA A 12 -15.83 5.92 -19.43
C ALA A 12 -14.51 6.26 -20.13
N VAL A 13 -13.42 5.68 -19.64
CA VAL A 13 -12.07 5.82 -20.19
C VAL A 13 -11.42 4.46 -20.35
N ASP A 14 -10.42 4.33 -21.20
CA ASP A 14 -9.60 3.12 -21.29
C ASP A 14 -8.73 2.93 -20.03
N SER A 15 -8.29 1.71 -19.76
CA SER A 15 -7.47 1.42 -18.58
C SER A 15 -6.15 2.21 -18.57
N SER A 16 -5.54 2.42 -19.73
CA SER A 16 -4.34 3.27 -19.85
C SER A 16 -4.62 4.73 -19.44
N ARG A 17 -5.78 5.27 -19.81
CA ARG A 17 -6.18 6.61 -19.40
C ARG A 17 -6.45 6.69 -17.90
N ALA A 18 -7.09 5.68 -17.32
CA ALA A 18 -7.33 5.59 -15.88
C ALA A 18 -6.03 5.54 -15.06
N VAL A 19 -5.02 4.80 -15.54
CA VAL A 19 -3.66 4.77 -14.94
C VAL A 19 -2.99 6.14 -15.06
N LEU A 20 -3.08 6.79 -16.23
CA LEU A 20 -2.42 8.07 -16.48
C LEU A 20 -2.99 9.20 -15.62
N GLU A 21 -4.30 9.29 -15.52
CA GLU A 21 -4.97 10.31 -14.71
C GLU A 21 -4.90 10.02 -13.21
N GLY A 22 -4.99 8.73 -12.83
CA GLY A 22 -4.93 8.27 -11.44
C GLY A 22 -6.17 8.60 -10.61
N LEU A 23 -6.84 9.73 -10.86
CA LEU A 23 -8.04 10.22 -10.19
C LEU A 23 -9.01 10.74 -11.25
N ALA A 24 -10.29 10.40 -11.11
CA ALA A 24 -11.32 10.90 -12.02
C ALA A 24 -11.60 12.41 -11.79
N PRO A 25 -12.07 13.14 -12.82
CA PRO A 25 -12.30 14.59 -12.73
C PRO A 25 -13.29 15.02 -11.65
N ASP A 26 -14.23 14.14 -11.26
CA ASP A 26 -15.18 14.34 -10.18
C ASP A 26 -14.62 14.04 -8.77
N GLY A 27 -13.33 13.65 -8.71
CA GLY A 27 -12.62 13.24 -7.49
C GLY A 27 -12.93 11.81 -7.05
N GLY A 28 -13.67 11.03 -7.83
CA GLY A 28 -13.88 9.61 -7.62
C GLY A 28 -12.68 8.77 -8.10
N LEU A 29 -12.67 7.50 -7.76
CA LEU A 29 -11.60 6.59 -8.10
C LEU A 29 -11.96 5.74 -9.32
N TYR A 30 -11.00 5.51 -10.21
CA TYR A 30 -11.24 4.66 -11.36
C TYR A 30 -11.38 3.18 -10.98
N MET A 31 -12.43 2.53 -11.50
CA MET A 31 -12.68 1.10 -11.42
C MET A 31 -13.14 0.57 -12.79
N PRO A 32 -12.80 -0.68 -13.11
CA PRO A 32 -13.32 -1.29 -14.32
C PRO A 32 -14.85 -1.48 -14.21
N GLU A 33 -15.56 -1.37 -15.34
CA GLU A 33 -17.00 -1.54 -15.40
C GLU A 33 -17.47 -2.95 -15.00
N TYR A 34 -16.58 -3.94 -15.16
CA TYR A 34 -16.78 -5.32 -14.67
C TYR A 34 -15.42 -5.96 -14.37
N ILE A 35 -15.41 -6.94 -13.47
CA ILE A 35 -14.22 -7.77 -13.26
C ILE A 35 -14.21 -8.86 -14.33
N PRO A 36 -13.14 -8.99 -15.13
CA PRO A 36 -13.11 -9.92 -16.25
C PRO A 36 -13.13 -11.38 -15.78
N GLY A 37 -13.66 -12.26 -16.62
CA GLY A 37 -13.47 -13.70 -16.42
C GLY A 37 -11.98 -14.03 -16.47
N PHE A 38 -11.51 -14.83 -15.52
CA PHE A 38 -10.09 -15.09 -15.33
C PHE A 38 -9.83 -16.55 -15.00
N ASP A 39 -8.88 -17.16 -15.70
CA ASP A 39 -8.43 -18.53 -15.40
C ASP A 39 -7.43 -18.50 -14.24
N TRP A 40 -7.97 -18.44 -13.02
CA TRP A 40 -7.18 -18.38 -11.81
C TRP A 40 -6.32 -19.63 -11.58
N GLN A 41 -6.77 -20.80 -12.04
CA GLN A 41 -6.02 -22.05 -11.89
C GLN A 41 -4.80 -22.07 -12.82
N ALA A 42 -4.95 -21.66 -14.06
CA ALA A 42 -3.81 -21.49 -14.96
C ALA A 42 -2.82 -20.45 -14.43
N CYS A 43 -3.30 -19.37 -13.81
CA CYS A 43 -2.45 -18.35 -13.21
C CYS A 43 -1.52 -18.93 -12.13
N LEU A 44 -1.99 -19.88 -11.31
CA LEU A 44 -1.18 -20.52 -10.27
C LEU A 44 -0.01 -21.35 -10.82
N SER A 45 -0.02 -21.78 -12.08
CA SER A 45 1.06 -22.59 -12.64
C SER A 45 2.33 -21.83 -13.01
N GLY A 46 2.25 -20.48 -13.10
CA GLY A 46 3.36 -19.63 -13.53
C GLY A 46 4.27 -19.15 -12.38
N SER A 47 5.37 -18.50 -12.74
CA SER A 47 6.19 -17.72 -11.80
C SER A 47 5.41 -16.51 -11.27
N SER A 48 5.91 -15.84 -10.24
CA SER A 48 5.30 -14.58 -9.75
C SER A 48 5.19 -13.52 -10.85
N GLN A 49 6.16 -13.46 -11.77
CA GLN A 49 6.10 -12.55 -12.92
C GLN A 49 5.05 -12.99 -13.96
N ASP A 50 4.85 -14.29 -14.17
CA ASP A 50 3.77 -14.79 -15.04
C ASP A 50 2.40 -14.50 -14.42
N MET A 51 2.23 -14.70 -13.11
CA MET A 51 1.02 -14.34 -12.37
C MET A 51 0.72 -12.84 -12.52
N ALA A 52 1.71 -11.97 -12.28
CA ALA A 52 1.57 -10.52 -12.45
C ALA A 52 1.18 -10.16 -13.90
N THR A 53 1.81 -10.79 -14.89
CA THR A 53 1.52 -10.57 -16.31
C THR A 53 0.07 -10.93 -16.64
N MET A 54 -0.40 -12.10 -16.22
CA MET A 54 -1.77 -12.55 -16.49
C MET A 54 -2.81 -11.64 -15.83
N ILE A 55 -2.62 -11.33 -14.54
CA ILE A 55 -3.54 -10.49 -13.76
C ILE A 55 -3.60 -9.07 -14.33
N LEU A 56 -2.45 -8.47 -14.60
CA LEU A 56 -2.38 -7.10 -15.12
C LEU A 56 -2.91 -7.01 -16.55
N SER A 57 -2.67 -8.01 -17.40
CA SER A 57 -3.26 -8.06 -18.74
C SER A 57 -4.79 -8.19 -18.71
N ALA A 58 -5.33 -8.89 -17.72
CA ALA A 58 -6.79 -9.00 -17.55
C ALA A 58 -7.40 -7.69 -17.03
N LEU A 59 -6.74 -7.04 -16.07
CA LEU A 59 -7.24 -5.79 -15.47
C LEU A 59 -6.94 -4.54 -16.31
N LEU A 60 -5.86 -4.51 -17.10
CA LEU A 60 -5.40 -3.35 -17.87
C LEU A 60 -5.19 -3.74 -19.36
N PRO A 61 -6.24 -4.15 -20.07
CA PRO A 61 -6.12 -4.85 -21.36
C PRO A 61 -5.61 -3.99 -22.53
N ASP A 62 -5.69 -2.67 -22.45
CA ASP A 62 -5.20 -1.75 -23.48
C ASP A 62 -3.74 -1.28 -23.24
N ILE A 63 -3.10 -1.74 -22.19
CA ILE A 63 -1.66 -1.53 -21.96
C ILE A 63 -0.89 -2.66 -22.66
N PRO A 64 -0.15 -2.37 -23.73
CA PRO A 64 0.56 -3.38 -24.52
C PRO A 64 1.79 -3.93 -23.77
N ASP A 65 2.30 -5.04 -24.26
CA ASP A 65 3.58 -5.66 -23.86
C ASP A 65 3.72 -5.91 -22.35
N MET A 66 2.63 -6.24 -21.65
CA MET A 66 2.61 -6.37 -20.20
C MET A 66 3.71 -7.28 -19.65
N ARG A 67 4.06 -8.38 -20.34
CA ARG A 67 5.17 -9.26 -19.94
C ARG A 67 6.51 -8.51 -19.87
N ALA A 68 6.81 -7.67 -20.84
CA ALA A 68 8.03 -6.87 -20.86
C ALA A 68 8.01 -5.79 -19.76
N LEU A 69 6.84 -5.20 -19.48
CA LEU A 69 6.68 -4.24 -18.37
C LEU A 69 6.95 -4.90 -17.02
N VAL A 70 6.36 -6.05 -16.77
CA VAL A 70 6.54 -6.86 -15.56
C VAL A 70 8.01 -7.26 -15.38
N ALA A 71 8.67 -7.71 -16.45
CA ALA A 71 10.08 -8.06 -16.40
C ALA A 71 10.96 -6.85 -16.00
N ARG A 72 10.72 -5.68 -16.59
CA ARG A 72 11.44 -4.44 -16.23
C ARG A 72 11.15 -3.98 -14.80
N ALA A 73 9.93 -4.22 -14.32
CA ALA A 73 9.53 -3.85 -12.97
C ALA A 73 10.21 -4.70 -11.89
N TYR A 74 10.38 -6.01 -12.13
CA TYR A 74 10.68 -6.95 -11.04
C TYR A 74 12.00 -7.69 -11.17
N THR A 75 12.51 -7.96 -12.39
CA THR A 75 13.72 -8.79 -12.56
C THR A 75 14.93 -8.16 -11.87
N GLY A 76 15.54 -8.91 -10.95
CA GLY A 76 16.75 -8.51 -10.22
C GLY A 76 16.57 -7.41 -9.17
N LYS A 77 15.34 -6.93 -8.93
CA LYS A 77 15.07 -5.85 -7.95
C LYS A 77 14.65 -6.36 -6.57
N PHE A 78 14.11 -7.57 -6.50
CA PHE A 78 13.69 -8.20 -5.25
C PHE A 78 14.74 -9.15 -4.71
N GLN A 79 14.70 -9.45 -3.43
CA GLN A 79 15.66 -10.33 -2.76
C GLN A 79 15.51 -11.79 -3.19
N THR A 80 14.32 -12.17 -3.67
CA THR A 80 14.00 -13.52 -4.14
C THR A 80 13.21 -13.47 -5.45
N GLU A 81 13.27 -14.53 -6.24
CA GLU A 81 12.52 -14.64 -7.50
C GLU A 81 11.02 -14.77 -7.29
N GLU A 82 10.62 -15.26 -6.12
CA GLU A 82 9.21 -15.31 -5.68
C GLU A 82 8.60 -13.93 -5.48
N LEU A 83 9.38 -12.87 -5.39
CA LEU A 83 9.04 -11.49 -5.07
C LEU A 83 8.47 -11.33 -3.65
N THR A 84 7.50 -12.16 -3.28
CA THR A 84 6.78 -12.13 -2.01
C THR A 84 6.65 -13.55 -1.46
N PRO A 85 7.74 -14.13 -0.89
CA PRO A 85 7.73 -15.48 -0.38
C PRO A 85 6.87 -15.62 0.87
N THR A 86 6.45 -16.85 1.15
CA THR A 86 5.78 -17.19 2.40
C THR A 86 6.69 -17.97 3.34
N VAL A 87 6.48 -17.80 4.64
CA VAL A 87 7.11 -18.60 5.69
C VAL A 87 6.06 -19.12 6.66
N THR A 88 6.26 -20.35 7.15
CA THR A 88 5.38 -20.91 8.19
C THR A 88 5.87 -20.47 9.56
N VAL A 89 4.98 -19.86 10.35
CA VAL A 89 5.28 -19.39 11.70
C VAL A 89 4.16 -19.82 12.64
N GLY A 90 4.44 -20.77 13.51
CA GLY A 90 3.42 -21.36 14.37
C GLY A 90 2.25 -21.94 13.56
N GLY A 91 1.02 -21.53 13.86
CA GLY A 91 -0.19 -21.95 13.15
C GLY A 91 -0.51 -21.14 11.88
N PHE A 92 0.26 -20.07 11.58
CA PHE A 92 0.01 -19.17 10.45
C PHE A 92 1.02 -19.32 9.33
N THR A 93 0.60 -18.90 8.14
CA THR A 93 1.52 -18.62 7.03
C THR A 93 1.72 -17.12 6.96
N VAL A 94 2.95 -16.66 6.97
CA VAL A 94 3.29 -15.23 6.87
C VAL A 94 3.74 -14.94 5.44
N LEU A 95 3.09 -13.99 4.80
CA LEU A 95 3.44 -13.50 3.46
C LEU A 95 4.38 -12.30 3.59
N GLU A 96 5.67 -12.49 3.26
CA GLU A 96 6.70 -11.46 3.42
C GLU A 96 6.72 -10.51 2.21
N LEU A 97 6.03 -9.40 2.33
CA LEU A 97 5.90 -8.38 1.28
C LEU A 97 7.06 -7.36 1.27
N PHE A 98 7.97 -7.46 2.21
CA PHE A 98 9.07 -6.52 2.40
C PHE A 98 10.39 -6.94 1.73
N ARG A 99 10.36 -7.89 0.83
CA ARG A 99 11.55 -8.40 0.13
C ARG A 99 11.96 -7.55 -1.09
N GLY A 100 11.32 -6.41 -1.28
CA GLY A 100 11.61 -5.46 -2.35
C GLY A 100 12.73 -4.46 -2.01
N PRO A 101 13.03 -3.55 -2.96
CA PRO A 101 14.16 -2.62 -2.89
C PRO A 101 14.08 -1.61 -1.74
N THR A 102 12.91 -1.35 -1.16
CA THR A 102 12.77 -0.41 -0.04
C THR A 102 12.32 -1.05 1.27
N SER A 103 12.20 -2.37 1.29
CA SER A 103 11.79 -3.16 2.45
C SER A 103 10.38 -2.84 2.95
N ALA A 104 9.43 -2.63 2.02
CA ALA A 104 8.01 -2.44 2.29
C ALA A 104 7.14 -3.04 1.16
N PHE A 105 5.89 -3.44 1.47
CA PHE A 105 4.95 -4.04 0.51
C PHE A 105 4.68 -3.14 -0.71
N LYS A 106 4.85 -1.85 -0.53
CA LYS A 106 4.65 -0.82 -1.56
C LYS A 106 5.54 -1.01 -2.78
N ASP A 107 6.66 -1.73 -2.62
CA ASP A 107 7.62 -2.01 -3.68
C ASP A 107 6.99 -2.77 -4.85
N VAL A 108 6.08 -3.72 -4.59
CA VAL A 108 5.39 -4.48 -5.64
C VAL A 108 4.66 -3.53 -6.60
N ALA A 109 3.89 -2.61 -6.05
CA ALA A 109 3.13 -1.67 -6.86
C ALA A 109 3.97 -0.52 -7.42
N LEU A 110 4.92 0.00 -6.63
CA LEU A 110 5.73 1.17 -7.04
C LEU A 110 6.88 0.83 -7.96
N SER A 111 7.31 -0.42 -8.05
CA SER A 111 8.19 -0.88 -9.14
C SER A 111 7.42 -1.03 -10.46
N MET A 112 6.12 -1.35 -10.41
CA MET A 112 5.29 -1.56 -11.60
C MET A 112 4.69 -0.25 -12.15
N LEU A 113 4.26 0.67 -11.27
CA LEU A 113 3.57 1.89 -11.66
C LEU A 113 4.34 2.74 -12.69
N PRO A 114 5.66 2.96 -12.60
CA PRO A 114 6.41 3.70 -13.61
C PRO A 114 6.30 3.07 -15.01
N GLN A 115 6.34 1.74 -15.09
CA GLN A 115 6.22 1.01 -16.35
C GLN A 115 4.82 1.17 -16.96
N LEU A 116 3.78 1.08 -16.12
CA LEU A 116 2.40 1.30 -16.53
C LEU A 116 2.18 2.75 -16.97
N LEU A 117 2.69 3.72 -16.21
CA LEU A 117 2.46 5.14 -16.43
C LEU A 117 3.14 5.66 -17.72
N THR A 118 4.40 5.27 -17.95
CA THR A 118 5.13 5.66 -19.18
C THR A 118 4.52 5.01 -20.41
N THR A 119 4.08 3.77 -20.33
CA THR A 119 3.36 3.09 -21.41
C THR A 119 2.00 3.74 -21.64
N ALA A 120 1.24 4.04 -20.60
CA ALA A 120 -0.03 4.74 -20.70
C ALA A 120 0.14 6.14 -21.34
N LYS A 121 1.20 6.87 -20.98
CA LYS A 121 1.59 8.13 -21.62
C LYS A 121 1.74 7.96 -23.13
N ALA A 122 2.51 6.96 -23.56
CA ALA A 122 2.75 6.67 -24.97
C ALA A 122 1.46 6.25 -25.72
N VAL A 123 0.66 5.36 -25.14
CA VAL A 123 -0.63 4.89 -25.71
C VAL A 123 -1.59 6.07 -25.93
N ASN A 124 -1.61 7.02 -25.00
CA ASN A 124 -2.48 8.21 -25.08
C ASN A 124 -1.87 9.37 -25.90
N GLY A 125 -0.70 9.19 -26.55
CA GLY A 125 -0.05 10.22 -27.37
C GLY A 125 0.33 11.47 -26.60
N MET A 126 0.61 11.36 -25.30
CA MET A 126 0.94 12.50 -24.46
C MET A 126 2.43 12.84 -24.56
N GLU A 127 2.76 14.07 -24.95
CA GLU A 127 4.14 14.54 -25.11
C GLU A 127 4.72 15.12 -23.82
N LYS A 128 3.90 15.82 -23.00
CA LYS A 128 4.35 16.48 -21.76
C LYS A 128 4.94 15.48 -20.77
N ASP A 129 5.99 15.88 -20.08
CA ASP A 129 6.51 15.12 -18.93
C ASP A 129 5.48 14.99 -17.84
N ILE A 130 5.61 13.93 -17.05
CA ILE A 130 4.78 13.70 -15.86
C ILE A 130 5.55 14.15 -14.62
N MET A 131 4.95 15.02 -13.82
CA MET A 131 5.44 15.41 -12.50
C MET A 131 4.66 14.66 -11.43
N ILE A 132 5.30 13.70 -10.79
CA ILE A 132 4.72 12.95 -9.65
C ILE A 132 4.91 13.75 -8.37
N LEU A 133 3.81 14.07 -7.70
CA LEU A 133 3.84 14.68 -6.38
C LEU A 133 3.36 13.69 -5.32
N THR A 134 4.12 13.59 -4.23
CA THR A 134 3.79 12.68 -3.13
C THR A 134 4.11 13.34 -1.79
N ALA A 135 3.14 13.38 -0.87
CA ALA A 135 3.40 13.60 0.55
C ALA A 135 3.53 12.24 1.25
N THR A 136 4.48 12.11 2.17
CA THR A 136 4.77 10.83 2.81
C THR A 136 5.07 10.97 4.30
N SER A 137 4.70 9.95 5.07
CA SER A 137 5.17 9.69 6.43
C SER A 137 6.41 8.76 6.47
N GLY A 138 6.98 8.40 5.30
CA GLY A 138 8.19 7.57 5.17
C GLY A 138 8.14 6.58 4.00
N ASP A 139 7.50 5.44 4.17
CA ASP A 139 7.58 4.29 3.26
C ASP A 139 7.11 4.55 1.83
N THR A 140 5.98 5.25 1.67
CA THR A 140 5.42 5.52 0.33
C THR A 140 6.35 6.42 -0.48
N GLY A 141 6.91 7.46 0.17
CA GLY A 141 7.84 8.36 -0.49
C GLY A 141 9.10 7.65 -0.97
N LYS A 142 9.73 6.84 -0.10
CA LYS A 142 10.92 6.08 -0.50
C LYS A 142 10.62 5.10 -1.62
N ALA A 143 9.54 4.35 -1.53
CA ALA A 143 9.19 3.38 -2.57
C ALA A 143 8.86 4.07 -3.92
N ALA A 144 8.24 5.27 -3.89
CA ALA A 144 8.01 6.04 -5.08
C ALA A 144 9.31 6.58 -5.69
N LEU A 145 10.20 7.15 -4.87
CA LEU A 145 11.52 7.60 -5.32
C LEU A 145 12.30 6.46 -5.99
N GLU A 146 12.31 5.29 -5.38
CA GLU A 146 13.00 4.10 -5.90
C GLU A 146 12.39 3.61 -7.22
N GLY A 147 11.06 3.61 -7.32
CA GLY A 147 10.38 3.17 -8.54
C GLY A 147 10.55 4.13 -9.73
N PHE A 148 10.55 5.43 -9.48
CA PHE A 148 10.57 6.47 -10.51
C PHE A 148 11.94 7.05 -10.82
N HIS A 149 13.01 6.69 -10.08
CA HIS A 149 14.33 7.25 -10.35
C HIS A 149 14.80 6.88 -11.77
N ASP A 150 15.37 7.86 -12.45
CA ASP A 150 15.89 7.75 -13.82
C ASP A 150 14.88 7.18 -14.85
N VAL A 151 13.58 7.39 -14.62
CA VAL A 151 12.52 7.06 -15.60
C VAL A 151 12.34 8.23 -16.55
N ASP A 152 12.56 7.99 -17.84
CA ASP A 152 12.45 9.01 -18.89
C ASP A 152 11.06 9.63 -18.97
N GLY A 153 10.99 10.95 -19.10
CA GLY A 153 9.74 11.70 -19.22
C GLY A 153 8.89 11.74 -17.95
N VAL A 154 9.51 11.40 -16.80
CA VAL A 154 8.89 11.51 -15.48
C VAL A 154 9.82 12.24 -14.52
N ARG A 155 9.28 13.16 -13.75
CA ARG A 155 9.95 13.80 -12.60
C ARG A 155 9.16 13.50 -11.36
N ILE A 156 9.84 13.34 -10.22
CA ILE A 156 9.18 13.07 -8.94
C ILE A 156 9.66 14.04 -7.86
N CYS A 157 8.71 14.62 -7.15
CA CYS A 157 8.96 15.42 -5.94
C CYS A 157 8.22 14.83 -4.75
N VAL A 158 8.98 14.48 -3.72
CA VAL A 158 8.47 13.91 -2.46
C VAL A 158 8.62 14.92 -1.35
N PHE A 159 7.51 15.24 -0.70
CA PHE A 159 7.45 16.06 0.50
C PHE A 159 7.29 15.21 1.75
N TYR A 160 8.05 15.50 2.79
CA TYR A 160 7.94 14.84 4.09
C TYR A 160 8.02 15.87 5.22
N PRO A 161 7.39 15.62 6.40
CA PRO A 161 7.43 16.55 7.52
C PRO A 161 8.84 16.62 8.13
N HIS A 162 9.38 17.84 8.26
CA HIS A 162 10.68 18.05 8.88
C HIS A 162 10.69 17.56 10.34
N GLY A 163 11.55 16.58 10.64
CA GLY A 163 11.58 15.90 11.95
C GLY A 163 10.42 14.95 12.23
N GLY A 164 9.56 14.67 11.24
CA GLY A 164 8.36 13.82 11.41
C GLY A 164 8.50 12.38 10.93
N VAL A 165 9.67 11.96 10.46
CA VAL A 165 9.96 10.58 10.01
C VAL A 165 11.15 10.01 10.79
N SER A 166 11.29 8.67 10.83
CA SER A 166 12.42 8.02 11.51
C SER A 166 13.75 8.34 10.82
N GLN A 167 14.89 8.13 11.53
CA GLN A 167 16.22 8.36 10.96
C GLN A 167 16.47 7.46 9.76
N VAL A 168 16.05 6.18 9.83
CA VAL A 168 16.17 5.22 8.74
C VAL A 168 15.33 5.65 7.54
N GLN A 169 14.06 6.01 7.74
CA GLN A 169 13.18 6.46 6.66
C GLN A 169 13.66 7.77 6.02
N ARG A 170 14.14 8.73 6.84
CA ARG A 170 14.74 9.94 6.32
C ARG A 170 15.95 9.62 5.46
N ALA A 171 16.89 8.84 5.97
CA ALA A 171 18.09 8.45 5.22
C ALA A 171 17.74 7.76 3.90
N GLN A 172 16.75 6.86 3.88
CA GLN A 172 16.28 6.23 2.64
C GLN A 172 15.85 7.25 1.57
N MET A 173 15.22 8.36 1.97
CA MET A 173 14.73 9.38 1.03
C MET A 173 15.83 10.37 0.64
N VAL A 174 16.51 10.96 1.61
CA VAL A 174 17.45 12.06 1.33
C VAL A 174 18.74 11.62 0.63
N THR A 175 19.08 10.34 0.69
CA THR A 175 20.23 9.76 -0.02
C THR A 175 19.85 9.17 -1.39
N GLN A 176 18.58 9.31 -1.84
CA GLN A 176 18.13 8.76 -3.11
C GLN A 176 18.91 9.35 -4.28
N GLU A 177 19.37 8.48 -5.15
CA GLU A 177 20.03 8.83 -6.42
C GLU A 177 19.00 8.98 -7.53
N GLY A 178 19.41 9.63 -8.64
CA GLY A 178 18.59 9.84 -9.83
C GLY A 178 18.53 11.31 -10.25
N GLY A 179 18.59 11.56 -11.55
CA GLY A 179 18.58 12.92 -12.11
C GLY A 179 17.20 13.59 -12.10
N ASN A 180 16.15 12.80 -11.96
CA ASN A 180 14.74 13.22 -12.04
C ASN A 180 14.02 13.20 -10.69
N VAL A 181 14.73 12.96 -9.57
CA VAL A 181 14.15 12.86 -8.23
C VAL A 181 14.44 14.09 -7.38
N THR A 182 13.44 14.53 -6.64
CA THR A 182 13.54 15.64 -5.69
C THR A 182 12.88 15.24 -4.39
N VAL A 183 13.55 15.53 -3.27
CA VAL A 183 13.02 15.32 -1.92
C VAL A 183 13.13 16.61 -1.14
N CYS A 184 12.03 17.04 -0.53
CA CYS A 184 12.00 18.30 0.21
C CYS A 184 11.28 18.12 1.54
N ALA A 185 11.91 18.55 2.63
CA ALA A 185 11.28 18.61 3.94
C ALA A 185 10.36 19.83 4.05
N VAL A 186 9.20 19.67 4.66
CA VAL A 186 8.23 20.75 4.90
C VAL A 186 8.17 21.03 6.40
N ARG A 187 8.32 22.30 6.81
CA ARG A 187 8.09 22.70 8.20
C ARG A 187 6.61 22.56 8.53
N GLY A 188 6.29 21.60 9.38
CA GLY A 188 4.93 21.23 9.75
C GLY A 188 4.83 19.73 10.02
N ASN A 189 3.60 19.22 10.02
CA ASN A 189 3.31 17.80 10.18
C ASN A 189 2.95 17.14 8.83
N PHE A 190 2.61 15.85 8.88
CA PHE A 190 2.24 15.10 7.67
C PHE A 190 0.97 15.66 6.99
N ASP A 191 -0.02 16.11 7.77
CA ASP A 191 -1.26 16.69 7.22
C ASP A 191 -0.98 18.03 6.50
N ASP A 192 -0.02 18.83 6.98
CA ASP A 192 0.44 20.05 6.29
C ASP A 192 1.03 19.71 4.92
N ALA A 193 1.92 18.72 4.85
CA ALA A 193 2.52 18.28 3.58
C ALA A 193 1.48 17.71 2.62
N GLN A 194 0.55 16.88 3.11
CA GLN A 194 -0.53 16.30 2.31
C GLN A 194 -1.51 17.36 1.79
N THR A 195 -1.86 18.32 2.65
CA THR A 195 -2.73 19.45 2.29
C THR A 195 -2.06 20.31 1.23
N GLY A 196 -0.76 20.61 1.38
CA GLY A 196 0.01 21.35 0.40
C GLY A 196 0.01 20.68 -0.99
N VAL A 197 0.23 19.37 -1.04
CA VAL A 197 0.13 18.61 -2.31
C VAL A 197 -1.26 18.73 -2.93
N LYS A 198 -2.34 18.58 -2.16
CA LYS A 198 -3.73 18.76 -2.66
C LYS A 198 -3.97 20.18 -3.18
N GLN A 199 -3.45 21.18 -2.49
CA GLN A 199 -3.54 22.59 -2.92
C GLN A 199 -2.81 22.84 -4.24
N ILE A 200 -1.64 22.19 -4.45
CA ILE A 200 -0.91 22.28 -5.73
C ILE A 200 -1.76 21.70 -6.86
N PHE A 201 -2.35 20.51 -6.69
CA PHE A 201 -3.25 19.93 -7.69
C PHE A 201 -4.42 20.88 -8.03
N ALA A 202 -5.08 21.42 -7.01
CA ALA A 202 -6.20 22.37 -7.20
C ALA A 202 -5.74 23.66 -7.89
N ALA A 203 -4.62 24.23 -7.47
CA ALA A 203 -4.08 25.48 -8.04
C ALA A 203 -3.60 25.34 -9.50
N CYS A 204 -3.23 24.13 -9.89
CA CYS A 204 -2.76 23.82 -11.24
C CYS A 204 -3.86 23.33 -12.18
N GLN A 205 -5.04 23.03 -11.68
CA GLN A 205 -6.15 22.53 -12.49
C GLN A 205 -6.54 23.54 -13.59
N GLY A 206 -6.61 23.07 -14.83
CA GLY A 206 -6.95 23.88 -16.00
C GLY A 206 -5.87 24.85 -16.46
N LYS A 207 -4.67 24.83 -15.86
CA LYS A 207 -3.52 25.64 -16.32
C LYS A 207 -2.69 24.88 -17.34
N ASP A 208 -2.16 25.61 -18.32
CA ASP A 208 -1.17 25.06 -19.25
C ASP A 208 0.22 25.05 -18.59
N LEU A 209 0.60 23.88 -18.06
CA LEU A 209 1.91 23.66 -17.45
C LEU A 209 2.83 22.90 -18.41
N PRO A 210 4.16 23.03 -18.26
CA PRO A 210 5.13 22.26 -19.06
C PRO A 210 5.11 20.75 -18.75
N PHE A 211 4.40 20.33 -17.73
CA PHE A 211 4.23 18.94 -17.29
C PHE A 211 2.77 18.64 -16.92
N MET A 212 2.43 17.36 -16.89
CA MET A 212 1.19 16.87 -16.31
C MET A 212 1.44 16.46 -14.86
N LEU A 213 0.59 16.93 -13.95
CA LEU A 213 0.62 16.46 -12.56
C LEU A 213 0.00 15.07 -12.45
N SER A 214 0.66 14.19 -11.72
CA SER A 214 0.13 12.88 -11.32
C SER A 214 0.59 12.54 -9.90
N SER A 215 0.00 11.49 -9.33
CA SER A 215 0.29 11.07 -7.96
C SER A 215 0.69 9.61 -7.90
N ALA A 216 1.70 9.30 -7.07
CA ALA A 216 2.07 7.94 -6.72
C ALA A 216 1.27 7.38 -5.53
N ASN A 217 0.22 8.05 -5.07
CA ASN A 217 -0.61 7.59 -3.95
C ASN A 217 -1.46 6.36 -4.33
N SER A 218 -2.00 5.67 -3.32
CA SER A 218 -2.78 4.43 -3.49
C SER A 218 -4.11 4.60 -4.23
N ILE A 219 -4.51 5.84 -4.52
CA ILE A 219 -5.74 6.15 -5.29
C ILE A 219 -5.62 5.75 -6.77
N ASN A 220 -4.42 5.68 -7.33
CA ASN A 220 -4.21 5.25 -8.72
C ASN A 220 -4.45 3.75 -8.86
N ILE A 221 -5.25 3.35 -9.87
CA ILE A 221 -5.53 1.92 -10.15
C ILE A 221 -4.25 1.14 -10.49
N GLY A 222 -3.25 1.80 -11.09
CA GLY A 222 -1.92 1.23 -11.34
C GLY A 222 -1.13 0.91 -10.07
N ARG A 223 -1.57 1.42 -8.90
CA ARG A 223 -1.07 1.03 -7.58
C ARG A 223 -1.84 -0.14 -6.98
N LEU A 224 -3.11 -0.28 -7.28
CA LEU A 224 -3.96 -1.34 -6.75
C LEU A 224 -3.75 -2.66 -7.51
N ALA A 225 -3.83 -2.63 -8.83
CA ALA A 225 -3.83 -3.83 -9.67
C ALA A 225 -2.59 -4.75 -9.47
N PRO A 226 -1.35 -4.24 -9.36
CA PRO A 226 -0.18 -5.11 -9.15
C PRO A 226 -0.21 -5.89 -7.84
N GLN A 227 -0.92 -5.40 -6.83
CA GLN A 227 -1.00 -6.02 -5.51
C GLN A 227 -1.84 -7.30 -5.49
N VAL A 228 -2.68 -7.51 -6.48
CA VAL A 228 -3.49 -8.73 -6.60
C VAL A 228 -2.62 -9.98 -6.69
N MET A 229 -1.46 -9.87 -7.34
CA MET A 229 -0.53 -10.98 -7.60
C MET A 229 -0.10 -11.71 -6.32
N TYR A 230 0.21 -10.99 -5.25
CA TYR A 230 0.78 -11.65 -4.07
C TYR A 230 -0.24 -12.49 -3.28
N TYR A 231 -1.54 -12.31 -3.47
CA TYR A 231 -2.57 -13.23 -2.96
C TYR A 231 -2.56 -14.55 -3.71
N PHE A 232 -2.43 -14.50 -5.04
CA PHE A 232 -2.23 -15.69 -5.85
C PHE A 232 -0.93 -16.42 -5.47
N ARG A 233 0.14 -15.67 -5.26
CA ARG A 233 1.42 -16.23 -4.83
C ARG A 233 1.29 -16.95 -3.47
N ALA A 234 0.68 -16.34 -2.48
CA ALA A 234 0.47 -16.95 -1.17
C ALA A 234 -0.37 -18.23 -1.27
N TYR A 235 -1.44 -18.21 -2.06
CA TYR A 235 -2.27 -19.38 -2.30
C TYR A 235 -1.49 -20.53 -2.94
N ARG A 236 -0.67 -20.22 -3.95
CA ARG A 236 0.21 -21.18 -4.60
C ARG A 236 1.20 -21.80 -3.62
N ASP A 237 1.82 -21.00 -2.76
CA ASP A 237 2.78 -21.50 -1.78
C ASP A 237 2.14 -22.45 -0.76
N LEU A 238 0.89 -22.19 -0.38
CA LEU A 238 0.11 -23.10 0.47
C LEU A 238 -0.20 -24.44 -0.22
N LEU A 239 -0.52 -24.41 -1.52
CA LEU A 239 -0.71 -25.62 -2.33
C LEU A 239 0.59 -26.43 -2.43
N ASP A 240 1.69 -25.76 -2.78
CA ASP A 240 3.00 -26.41 -2.94
C ASP A 240 3.53 -27.01 -1.62
N ALA A 241 3.16 -26.38 -0.50
CA ALA A 241 3.46 -26.89 0.86
C ALA A 241 2.49 -28.00 1.32
N GLY A 242 1.49 -28.36 0.55
CA GLY A 242 0.47 -29.36 0.91
C GLY A 242 -0.42 -28.96 2.09
N LYS A 243 -0.53 -27.67 2.37
CA LYS A 243 -1.37 -27.14 3.46
C LYS A 243 -2.83 -26.98 3.08
N ILE A 244 -3.12 -26.91 1.81
CA ILE A 244 -4.46 -26.83 1.23
C ILE A 244 -4.54 -27.71 -0.02
N SER A 245 -5.77 -28.06 -0.39
CA SER A 245 -6.12 -28.61 -1.69
C SER A 245 -6.64 -27.51 -2.62
N LEU A 246 -6.58 -27.73 -3.91
CA LEU A 246 -7.07 -26.76 -4.88
C LEU A 246 -8.59 -26.53 -4.70
N GLY A 247 -8.97 -25.30 -4.44
CA GLY A 247 -10.35 -24.89 -4.15
C GLY A 247 -10.64 -24.66 -2.67
N ASP A 248 -9.75 -25.05 -1.77
CA ASP A 248 -9.90 -24.73 -0.35
C ASP A 248 -9.79 -23.21 -0.12
N GLU A 249 -10.68 -22.67 0.69
CA GLU A 249 -10.66 -21.25 1.04
C GLU A 249 -9.54 -20.91 2.03
N VAL A 250 -8.89 -19.78 1.81
CA VAL A 250 -7.82 -19.24 2.64
C VAL A 250 -8.22 -17.88 3.19
N ASN A 251 -8.07 -17.67 4.50
CA ASN A 251 -8.27 -16.38 5.15
C ASN A 251 -6.99 -15.53 5.10
N PHE A 252 -7.14 -14.23 4.94
CA PHE A 252 -6.01 -13.29 4.92
C PHE A 252 -6.18 -12.19 5.96
N SER A 253 -5.22 -12.05 6.86
CA SER A 253 -5.16 -10.92 7.80
C SER A 253 -4.21 -9.85 7.29
N VAL A 254 -4.75 -8.65 7.12
CA VAL A 254 -4.10 -7.56 6.39
C VAL A 254 -3.98 -6.33 7.27
N PRO A 255 -2.74 -5.90 7.64
CA PRO A 255 -2.51 -4.60 8.26
C PRO A 255 -2.99 -3.50 7.32
N THR A 256 -4.05 -2.77 7.70
CA THR A 256 -4.80 -1.94 6.76
C THR A 256 -4.77 -0.46 7.15
N GLY A 257 -4.32 0.38 6.22
CA GLY A 257 -4.44 1.84 6.26
C GLY A 257 -5.38 2.33 5.16
N ASN A 258 -4.84 2.66 3.99
CA ASN A 258 -5.60 3.19 2.85
C ASN A 258 -6.45 2.14 2.09
N PHE A 259 -6.64 0.96 2.64
CA PHE A 259 -7.47 -0.13 2.11
C PHE A 259 -7.02 -0.71 0.75
N GLY A 260 -5.84 -0.34 0.26
CA GLY A 260 -5.36 -0.77 -1.06
C GLY A 260 -4.98 -2.25 -1.09
N ASP A 261 -4.17 -2.69 -0.16
CA ASP A 261 -3.69 -4.07 -0.04
C ASP A 261 -4.82 -5.07 0.21
N ILE A 262 -5.71 -4.80 1.16
CA ILE A 262 -6.84 -5.68 1.46
C ILE A 262 -7.87 -5.71 0.31
N LEU A 263 -8.07 -4.58 -0.39
CA LEU A 263 -8.92 -4.52 -1.58
C LEU A 263 -8.34 -5.34 -2.74
N ALA A 264 -7.01 -5.39 -2.86
CA ALA A 264 -6.37 -6.29 -3.83
C ALA A 264 -6.67 -7.77 -3.54
N GLY A 265 -6.80 -8.15 -2.25
CA GLY A 265 -7.29 -9.46 -1.85
C GLY A 265 -8.74 -9.71 -2.26
N TYR A 266 -9.59 -8.69 -2.14
CA TYR A 266 -10.97 -8.79 -2.63
C TYR A 266 -11.04 -8.90 -4.16
N LEU A 267 -10.18 -8.17 -4.88
CA LEU A 267 -10.07 -8.33 -6.34
C LEU A 267 -9.55 -9.73 -6.73
N ALA A 268 -8.61 -10.29 -5.97
CA ALA A 268 -8.17 -11.68 -6.18
C ALA A 268 -9.33 -12.66 -6.03
N LYS A 269 -10.19 -12.49 -5.01
CA LYS A 269 -11.42 -13.25 -4.83
C LYS A 269 -12.38 -13.09 -6.03
N LYS A 270 -12.56 -11.87 -6.51
CA LYS A 270 -13.41 -11.59 -7.68
C LYS A 270 -12.86 -12.18 -8.98
N LEU A 271 -11.55 -12.36 -9.09
CA LEU A 271 -10.90 -13.08 -10.19
C LEU A 271 -10.96 -14.60 -10.02
N GLY A 272 -11.60 -15.10 -8.97
CA GLY A 272 -11.87 -16.52 -8.74
C GLY A 272 -10.96 -17.23 -7.76
N LEU A 273 -9.95 -16.56 -7.19
CA LEU A 273 -9.10 -17.16 -6.15
C LEU A 273 -9.96 -17.53 -4.92
N PRO A 274 -9.83 -18.74 -4.36
CA PRO A 274 -10.60 -19.15 -3.18
C PRO A 274 -10.13 -18.42 -1.92
N VAL A 275 -10.55 -17.15 -1.79
CA VAL A 275 -10.32 -16.33 -0.62
C VAL A 275 -11.51 -16.47 0.32
N GLY A 276 -11.27 -16.87 1.55
CA GLY A 276 -12.26 -16.93 2.61
C GLY A 276 -12.61 -15.53 3.13
N LYS A 277 -12.22 -15.26 4.38
CA LYS A 277 -12.42 -13.96 5.02
C LYS A 277 -11.17 -13.06 4.87
N LEU A 278 -11.42 -11.79 4.62
CA LEU A 278 -10.40 -10.73 4.64
C LEU A 278 -10.49 -10.00 5.99
N ILE A 279 -9.48 -10.21 6.83
CA ILE A 279 -9.41 -9.62 8.18
C ILE A 279 -8.71 -8.27 8.06
N CYS A 280 -9.48 -7.19 8.27
CA CYS A 280 -8.99 -5.82 8.28
C CYS A 280 -8.42 -5.49 9.67
N ALA A 281 -7.10 -5.51 9.78
CA ALA A 281 -6.41 -5.15 11.01
C ALA A 281 -6.12 -3.65 11.03
N SER A 282 -6.65 -2.94 12.02
CA SER A 282 -6.36 -1.53 12.30
C SER A 282 -5.35 -1.38 13.44
N ASN A 283 -4.70 -0.23 13.55
CA ASN A 283 -4.03 0.18 14.79
C ASN A 283 -5.00 0.97 15.70
N ALA A 284 -4.49 1.76 16.63
CA ALA A 284 -5.33 2.61 17.51
C ALA A 284 -6.22 3.60 16.73
N ASN A 285 -5.88 3.90 15.47
CA ASN A 285 -6.75 4.65 14.55
C ASN A 285 -7.76 3.69 13.88
N ASN A 286 -8.67 3.15 14.66
CA ASN A 286 -9.53 2.00 14.34
C ASN A 286 -10.80 2.33 13.56
N VAL A 287 -10.81 3.40 12.77
CA VAL A 287 -11.99 3.86 12.01
C VAL A 287 -12.56 2.77 11.09
N LEU A 288 -11.69 1.95 10.48
CA LEU A 288 -12.12 0.83 9.62
C LEU A 288 -12.76 -0.30 10.41
N THR A 289 -12.21 -0.64 11.57
CA THR A 289 -12.79 -1.63 12.47
C THR A 289 -14.20 -1.22 12.89
N ASP A 290 -14.35 0.03 13.37
CA ASP A 290 -15.66 0.57 13.76
C ASP A 290 -16.64 0.56 12.58
N PHE A 291 -16.17 0.95 11.39
CA PHE A 291 -16.99 0.94 10.19
C PHE A 291 -17.49 -0.48 9.83
N ILE A 292 -16.61 -1.47 9.79
CA ILE A 292 -17.00 -2.85 9.49
C ILE A 292 -17.97 -3.39 10.55
N CYS A 293 -17.77 -3.01 11.82
CA CYS A 293 -18.64 -3.43 12.93
C CYS A 293 -20.00 -2.72 12.95
N THR A 294 -20.08 -1.44 12.55
CA THR A 294 -21.29 -0.64 12.77
C THR A 294 -21.98 -0.16 11.49
N GLY A 295 -21.26 -0.12 10.36
CA GLY A 295 -21.69 0.52 9.12
C GLY A 295 -21.53 2.02 9.13
N THR A 296 -21.02 2.61 10.22
CA THR A 296 -20.80 4.05 10.34
C THR A 296 -19.32 4.37 10.24
N TYR A 297 -18.95 5.17 9.24
CA TYR A 297 -17.60 5.70 9.07
C TYR A 297 -17.52 7.10 9.67
N ASP A 298 -16.75 7.27 10.74
CA ASP A 298 -16.63 8.54 11.46
C ASP A 298 -15.17 8.97 11.60
N LYS A 299 -14.76 10.01 10.84
CA LYS A 299 -13.41 10.58 10.91
C LYS A 299 -13.26 11.69 11.95
N ARG A 300 -14.33 12.04 12.69
CA ARG A 300 -14.34 13.13 13.68
C ARG A 300 -13.70 12.70 15.00
N ARG A 301 -12.47 12.29 14.92
CA ARG A 301 -11.63 11.87 16.05
C ARG A 301 -10.20 12.36 15.86
N PRO A 302 -9.39 12.52 16.92
CA PRO A 302 -7.99 12.88 16.76
C PRO A 302 -7.23 11.75 16.05
N LEU A 303 -6.29 12.12 15.18
CA LEU A 303 -5.30 11.18 14.65
C LEU A 303 -4.27 10.86 15.73
N LEU A 304 -4.10 9.59 16.03
CA LEU A 304 -3.11 9.10 16.98
C LEU A 304 -1.82 8.73 16.23
N LYS A 305 -0.68 9.21 16.70
CA LYS A 305 0.62 8.76 16.19
C LYS A 305 0.98 7.46 16.89
N THR A 306 1.19 6.40 16.11
CA THR A 306 1.47 5.05 16.61
C THR A 306 2.82 4.52 16.16
N THR A 307 3.19 3.33 16.65
CA THR A 307 4.39 2.60 16.21
C THR A 307 4.23 1.96 14.82
N SER A 308 3.01 1.93 14.27
CA SER A 308 2.69 1.44 12.92
C SER A 308 2.21 2.56 11.96
N PRO A 309 3.08 3.54 11.62
CA PRO A 309 2.67 4.81 11.01
C PRO A 309 2.03 4.68 9.62
N SER A 310 2.23 3.57 8.90
CA SER A 310 1.56 3.36 7.61
C SER A 310 0.05 3.10 7.76
N MET A 311 -0.42 2.83 8.97
CA MET A 311 -1.83 2.63 9.32
C MET A 311 -2.43 3.84 10.05
N ASP A 312 -1.66 4.92 10.30
CA ASP A 312 -2.14 6.16 10.91
C ASP A 312 -2.97 6.95 9.92
N ILE A 313 -4.25 6.63 9.84
CA ILE A 313 -5.20 7.27 8.92
C ILE A 313 -6.54 7.52 9.60
N LEU A 314 -7.24 8.57 9.18
CA LEU A 314 -8.65 8.81 9.49
C LEU A 314 -9.54 8.73 8.24
N VAL A 315 -8.94 8.81 7.04
CA VAL A 315 -9.65 8.64 5.77
C VAL A 315 -8.95 7.54 4.97
N SER A 316 -9.63 6.42 4.80
CA SER A 316 -9.15 5.26 4.06
C SER A 316 -9.61 5.36 2.61
N SER A 317 -8.71 5.77 1.71
CA SER A 317 -9.06 6.22 0.36
C SER A 317 -9.67 5.12 -0.52
N ASN A 318 -9.19 3.88 -0.45
CA ASN A 318 -9.70 2.80 -1.33
C ASN A 318 -10.97 2.12 -0.80
N LEU A 319 -11.45 2.46 0.39
CA LEU A 319 -12.73 1.97 0.89
C LEU A 319 -13.88 2.37 -0.06
N GLU A 320 -13.78 3.54 -0.68
CA GLU A 320 -14.72 4.02 -1.70
C GLU A 320 -14.88 3.01 -2.85
N ARG A 321 -13.78 2.37 -3.28
CA ARG A 321 -13.82 1.31 -4.29
C ARG A 321 -14.58 0.08 -3.83
N LEU A 322 -14.43 -0.32 -2.57
CA LEU A 322 -15.20 -1.42 -2.00
C LEU A 322 -16.69 -1.10 -1.99
N LEU A 323 -17.07 0.11 -1.54
CA LEU A 323 -18.47 0.54 -1.51
C LEU A 323 -19.09 0.45 -2.92
N TYR A 324 -18.35 0.92 -3.93
CA TYR A 324 -18.78 0.81 -5.32
C TYR A 324 -18.90 -0.66 -5.79
N LEU A 325 -17.89 -1.50 -5.54
CA LEU A 325 -17.88 -2.91 -5.97
C LEU A 325 -19.03 -3.74 -5.36
N LEU A 326 -19.45 -3.40 -4.14
CA LEU A 326 -20.51 -4.11 -3.45
C LEU A 326 -21.92 -3.56 -3.75
N SER A 327 -22.05 -2.24 -3.95
CA SER A 327 -23.34 -1.61 -4.21
C SER A 327 -23.71 -1.55 -5.71
N GLY A 328 -22.70 -1.41 -6.58
CA GLY A 328 -22.92 -1.10 -8.00
C GLY A 328 -23.52 0.29 -8.25
N ASP A 329 -23.61 1.14 -7.21
CA ASP A 329 -24.33 2.41 -7.23
C ASP A 329 -23.39 3.60 -7.04
N THR A 330 -23.08 4.28 -8.15
CA THR A 330 -22.22 5.47 -8.16
C THR A 330 -22.84 6.67 -7.44
N GLN A 331 -24.17 6.79 -7.46
CA GLN A 331 -24.86 7.91 -6.80
C GLN A 331 -24.83 7.74 -5.27
N LEU A 332 -25.03 6.51 -4.79
CA LEU A 332 -24.85 6.20 -3.37
C LEU A 332 -23.44 6.54 -2.93
N VAL A 333 -22.42 6.07 -3.65
CA VAL A 333 -21.01 6.34 -3.31
C VAL A 333 -20.73 7.84 -3.32
N ALA A 334 -21.16 8.58 -4.34
CA ALA A 334 -21.01 10.03 -4.40
C ALA A 334 -21.65 10.74 -3.18
N SER A 335 -22.84 10.28 -2.78
CA SER A 335 -23.55 10.82 -1.60
C SER A 335 -22.77 10.55 -0.30
N LEU A 336 -22.29 9.32 -0.09
CA LEU A 336 -21.50 8.94 1.09
C LEU A 336 -20.19 9.74 1.17
N MET A 337 -19.48 9.91 0.05
CA MET A 337 -18.25 10.71 0.00
C MET A 337 -18.52 12.20 0.23
N LYS A 338 -19.66 12.73 -0.24
CA LYS A 338 -20.07 14.08 0.07
C LYS A 338 -20.33 14.26 1.57
N GLN A 339 -21.06 13.35 2.22
CA GLN A 339 -21.29 13.37 3.68
C GLN A 339 -19.96 13.32 4.44
N LEU A 340 -19.04 12.42 4.04
CA LEU A 340 -17.71 12.34 4.66
C LEU A 340 -16.94 13.67 4.58
N ASN A 341 -17.04 14.38 3.46
CA ASN A 341 -16.35 15.64 3.26
C ASN A 341 -17.00 16.80 4.03
N THR A 342 -18.34 16.87 4.10
CA THR A 342 -19.09 17.98 4.71
C THR A 342 -19.36 17.79 6.19
N GLU A 343 -19.66 16.55 6.61
CA GLU A 343 -20.10 16.22 7.98
C GLU A 343 -19.03 15.43 8.76
N GLY A 344 -18.08 14.83 8.05
CA GLY A 344 -17.04 13.97 8.64
C GLY A 344 -17.50 12.57 8.99
N VAL A 345 -18.74 12.21 8.65
CA VAL A 345 -19.36 10.92 8.99
C VAL A 345 -20.37 10.52 7.93
N TYR A 346 -20.52 9.22 7.70
CA TYR A 346 -21.61 8.63 6.95
C TYR A 346 -21.99 7.26 7.52
N THR A 347 -23.20 6.78 7.21
CA THR A 347 -23.64 5.42 7.53
C THR A 347 -24.15 4.75 6.26
N VAL A 348 -23.67 3.53 6.00
CA VAL A 348 -24.11 2.74 4.84
C VAL A 348 -25.47 2.08 5.10
N PRO A 349 -26.25 1.78 4.04
CA PRO A 349 -27.46 0.97 4.16
C PRO A 349 -27.19 -0.39 4.78
N ALA A 350 -28.17 -0.94 5.50
CA ALA A 350 -28.03 -2.24 6.19
C ALA A 350 -27.64 -3.40 5.26
N GLU A 351 -28.16 -3.41 4.04
CA GLU A 351 -27.84 -4.41 3.01
C GLU A 351 -26.38 -4.31 2.58
N LEU A 352 -25.85 -3.11 2.42
CA LEU A 352 -24.44 -2.90 2.08
C LEU A 352 -23.54 -3.30 3.24
N LEU A 353 -23.92 -3.01 4.49
CA LEU A 353 -23.21 -3.48 5.67
C LEU A 353 -23.17 -5.02 5.75
N ALA A 354 -24.28 -5.68 5.46
CA ALA A 354 -24.34 -7.15 5.42
C ALA A 354 -23.39 -7.72 4.36
N ALA A 355 -23.33 -7.11 3.16
CA ALA A 355 -22.42 -7.49 2.10
C ALA A 355 -20.95 -7.26 2.49
N ILE A 356 -20.62 -6.14 3.16
CA ILE A 356 -19.28 -5.88 3.69
C ILE A 356 -18.88 -6.98 4.69
N ARG A 357 -19.73 -7.28 5.64
CA ARG A 357 -19.47 -8.29 6.69
C ARG A 357 -19.39 -9.73 6.17
N ALA A 358 -20.03 -10.02 5.04
CA ALA A 358 -19.89 -11.31 4.38
C ALA A 358 -18.45 -11.55 3.92
N GLU A 359 -17.74 -10.51 3.51
CA GLU A 359 -16.39 -10.59 2.94
C GLU A 359 -15.29 -10.21 3.93
N PHE A 360 -15.55 -9.22 4.78
CA PHE A 360 -14.58 -8.60 5.68
C PHE A 360 -14.94 -8.82 7.14
N TRP A 361 -13.90 -8.87 7.97
CA TRP A 361 -14.00 -8.82 9.42
C TRP A 361 -12.96 -7.83 9.95
N GLY A 362 -13.25 -7.10 11.03
CA GLY A 362 -12.39 -6.03 11.52
C GLY A 362 -11.98 -6.19 12.97
N SER A 363 -10.71 -6.01 13.27
CA SER A 363 -10.16 -5.86 14.61
C SER A 363 -9.11 -4.77 14.68
N TYR A 364 -8.71 -4.36 15.87
CA TYR A 364 -7.64 -3.39 16.06
C TYR A 364 -6.63 -3.83 17.13
N CYS A 365 -5.43 -3.31 17.00
CA CYS A 365 -4.31 -3.56 17.87
C CYS A 365 -3.64 -2.23 18.22
N ASP A 366 -3.68 -1.81 19.47
CA ASP A 366 -2.97 -0.64 19.95
C ASP A 366 -1.46 -0.91 20.10
N ASP A 367 -0.67 0.13 20.36
CA ASP A 367 0.80 0.02 20.46
C ASP A 367 1.26 -0.96 21.54
N LYS A 368 0.56 -1.00 22.67
CA LYS A 368 0.89 -1.93 23.77
C LYS A 368 0.68 -3.38 23.34
N ARG A 369 -0.45 -3.66 22.72
CA ARG A 369 -0.75 -5.00 22.21
C ARG A 369 0.18 -5.39 21.05
N ALA A 370 0.55 -4.45 20.19
CA ALA A 370 1.52 -4.68 19.13
C ALA A 370 2.89 -5.06 19.70
N GLU A 371 3.36 -4.34 20.72
CA GLU A 371 4.60 -4.66 21.45
C GLU A 371 4.56 -6.06 22.08
N GLU A 372 3.49 -6.37 22.83
CA GLU A 372 3.29 -7.68 23.44
C GLU A 372 3.27 -8.80 22.38
N THR A 373 2.63 -8.56 21.22
CA THR A 373 2.53 -9.52 20.12
C THR A 373 3.89 -9.74 19.45
N MET A 374 4.64 -8.68 19.13
CA MET A 374 6.01 -8.79 18.59
C MET A 374 6.91 -9.60 19.51
N GLY A 375 6.90 -9.27 20.82
CA GLY A 375 7.70 -9.97 21.82
C GLY A 375 7.34 -11.44 21.94
N ARG A 376 6.05 -11.77 21.96
CA ARG A 376 5.53 -13.13 22.07
C ARG A 376 5.84 -13.96 20.81
N VAL A 377 5.61 -13.40 19.62
CA VAL A 377 5.90 -14.06 18.34
C VAL A 377 7.39 -14.36 18.23
N TYR A 378 8.25 -13.39 18.54
CA TYR A 378 9.68 -13.64 18.52
C TYR A 378 10.12 -14.69 19.55
N LYS A 379 9.72 -14.55 20.81
CA LYS A 379 10.13 -15.44 21.89
C LYS A 379 9.67 -16.89 21.69
N ASN A 380 8.41 -17.08 21.26
CA ASN A 380 7.80 -18.40 21.22
C ASN A 380 7.93 -19.08 19.84
N LEU A 381 8.04 -18.28 18.76
CA LEU A 381 8.01 -18.80 17.40
C LEU A 381 9.26 -18.46 16.59
N GLY A 382 10.19 -17.66 17.14
CA GLY A 382 11.46 -17.30 16.48
C GLY A 382 11.31 -16.36 15.27
N TYR A 383 10.11 -15.77 15.07
CA TYR A 383 9.88 -14.88 13.95
C TYR A 383 9.90 -13.41 14.38
N LEU A 384 10.74 -12.62 13.71
CA LEU A 384 10.88 -11.19 13.96
C LEU A 384 9.94 -10.43 13.04
N CYS A 385 8.90 -9.81 13.59
CA CYS A 385 7.94 -9.01 12.84
C CYS A 385 7.99 -7.52 13.22
N ASP A 386 7.48 -6.68 12.33
CA ASP A 386 7.30 -5.24 12.56
C ASP A 386 5.95 -4.94 13.24
N PRO A 387 5.70 -3.70 13.71
CA PRO A 387 4.45 -3.37 14.39
C PRO A 387 3.19 -3.53 13.53
N HIS A 388 3.29 -3.29 12.21
CA HIS A 388 2.14 -3.50 11.31
C HIS A 388 1.78 -4.99 11.21
N THR A 389 2.78 -5.84 11.02
CA THR A 389 2.62 -7.30 11.01
C THR A 389 2.03 -7.79 12.34
N ALA A 390 2.48 -7.23 13.46
CA ALA A 390 1.95 -7.56 14.78
C ALA A 390 0.45 -7.23 14.91
N ALA A 391 0.00 -6.12 14.34
CA ALA A 391 -1.43 -5.79 14.30
C ALA A 391 -2.22 -6.81 13.45
N GLY A 392 -1.69 -7.21 12.29
CA GLY A 392 -2.28 -8.27 11.48
C GLY A 392 -2.33 -9.61 12.20
N TRP A 393 -1.26 -9.95 12.93
CA TRP A 393 -1.19 -11.17 13.73
C TRP A 393 -2.24 -11.21 14.85
N ALA A 394 -2.32 -10.13 15.62
CA ALA A 394 -3.29 -9.99 16.70
C ALA A 394 -4.75 -10.08 16.19
N ALA A 395 -5.04 -9.45 15.05
CA ALA A 395 -6.36 -9.51 14.43
C ALA A 395 -6.70 -10.91 13.90
N ALA A 396 -5.73 -11.68 13.40
CA ALA A 396 -5.93 -13.06 13.00
C ALA A 396 -6.28 -13.95 14.20
N GLU A 397 -5.60 -13.76 15.33
CA GLU A 397 -5.90 -14.47 16.57
C GLU A 397 -7.31 -14.14 17.09
N ASP A 398 -7.69 -12.85 17.11
CA ASP A 398 -9.04 -12.41 17.51
C ASP A 398 -10.11 -13.07 16.64
N TYR A 399 -9.90 -13.05 15.32
CA TYR A 399 -10.84 -13.63 14.37
C TYR A 399 -11.11 -15.12 14.67
N ILE A 400 -10.04 -15.91 14.88
CA ILE A 400 -10.19 -17.34 15.20
C ILE A 400 -10.93 -17.54 16.53
N VAL A 401 -10.58 -16.75 17.55
CA VAL A 401 -11.21 -16.85 18.88
C VAL A 401 -12.71 -16.49 18.82
N GLU A 402 -13.08 -15.46 18.06
CA GLU A 402 -14.47 -14.99 18.00
C GLU A 402 -15.35 -15.82 17.08
N THR A 403 -14.79 -16.41 16.01
CA THR A 403 -15.58 -17.06 14.96
C THR A 403 -15.46 -18.58 14.93
N ASP A 404 -14.46 -19.16 15.61
CA ASP A 404 -14.10 -20.58 15.54
C ASP A 404 -13.79 -21.05 14.11
N ASP A 405 -13.34 -20.11 13.24
CA ASP A 405 -12.97 -20.40 11.87
C ASP A 405 -11.48 -20.77 11.79
N HIS A 406 -11.22 -22.06 11.57
CA HIS A 406 -9.88 -22.64 11.49
C HIS A 406 -9.37 -22.86 10.06
N ARG A 407 -9.98 -22.22 9.06
CA ARG A 407 -9.41 -22.23 7.71
C ARG A 407 -7.97 -21.69 7.73
N PRO A 408 -7.10 -22.13 6.81
CA PRO A 408 -5.75 -21.65 6.71
C PRO A 408 -5.68 -20.12 6.70
N MET A 409 -4.80 -19.58 7.55
CA MET A 409 -4.65 -18.13 7.74
C MET A 409 -3.30 -17.64 7.20
N VAL A 410 -3.34 -16.65 6.33
CA VAL A 410 -2.17 -15.92 5.85
C VAL A 410 -2.15 -14.54 6.51
N VAL A 411 -1.06 -14.22 7.21
CA VAL A 411 -0.81 -12.89 7.77
C VAL A 411 0.14 -12.13 6.85
N LEU A 412 -0.27 -10.96 6.38
CA LEU A 412 0.59 -10.12 5.54
C LEU A 412 1.64 -9.39 6.39
N SER A 413 2.92 -9.62 6.06
CA SER A 413 4.05 -8.91 6.67
C SER A 413 4.50 -7.79 5.76
N THR A 414 4.05 -6.58 6.07
CA THR A 414 4.04 -5.43 5.15
C THR A 414 5.30 -4.59 5.17
N ALA A 415 6.15 -4.73 6.19
CA ALA A 415 7.40 -4.00 6.29
C ALA A 415 8.49 -4.81 7.02
N SER A 416 9.75 -4.51 6.72
CA SER A 416 10.87 -5.07 7.46
C SER A 416 10.92 -4.55 8.89
N PRO A 417 11.15 -5.41 9.90
CA PRO A 417 11.31 -4.98 11.30
C PRO A 417 12.46 -3.99 11.49
N TYR A 418 13.44 -3.99 10.62
CA TYR A 418 14.58 -3.05 10.64
C TYR A 418 14.22 -1.61 10.29
N LYS A 419 13.02 -1.33 9.80
CA LYS A 419 12.51 0.04 9.60
C LYS A 419 11.95 0.66 10.87
N PHE A 420 11.68 -0.17 11.87
CA PHE A 420 11.09 0.20 13.16
C PHE A 420 11.92 -0.34 14.35
N PRO A 421 13.26 -0.12 14.35
CA PRO A 421 14.15 -0.80 15.30
C PRO A 421 13.85 -0.46 16.77
N VAL A 422 13.37 0.75 17.07
CA VAL A 422 12.96 1.16 18.42
C VAL A 422 11.84 0.26 18.91
N ALA A 423 10.72 0.18 18.18
CA ALA A 423 9.56 -0.59 18.60
C ALA A 423 9.88 -2.08 18.72
N VAL A 424 10.63 -2.62 17.76
CA VAL A 424 10.98 -4.05 17.76
C VAL A 424 11.94 -4.40 18.90
N LEU A 425 12.99 -3.60 19.15
CA LEU A 425 13.88 -3.81 20.28
C LEU A 425 13.16 -3.72 21.62
N THR A 426 12.29 -2.72 21.79
CA THR A 426 11.46 -2.59 23.01
C THR A 426 10.68 -3.88 23.24
N ALA A 427 10.01 -4.40 22.22
CA ALA A 427 9.18 -5.60 22.30
C ALA A 427 9.97 -6.86 22.69
N ILE A 428 11.22 -6.98 22.27
CA ILE A 428 12.06 -8.16 22.59
C ILE A 428 12.99 -7.94 23.79
N GLY A 429 12.84 -6.80 24.50
CA GLY A 429 13.64 -6.48 25.71
C GLY A 429 15.06 -6.01 25.39
N GLY A 430 15.32 -5.46 24.21
CA GLY A 430 16.60 -4.91 23.80
C GLY A 430 16.80 -3.46 24.25
N ASP A 431 18.06 -3.02 24.32
CA ASP A 431 18.40 -1.63 24.61
C ASP A 431 18.18 -0.74 23.39
N THR A 432 17.38 0.32 23.53
CA THR A 432 17.02 1.29 22.51
C THR A 432 17.87 2.57 22.53
N SER A 433 18.95 2.60 23.26
CA SER A 433 19.88 3.75 23.29
C SER A 433 20.65 3.89 21.96
N GLY A 434 21.12 5.11 21.67
CA GLY A 434 21.90 5.42 20.47
C GLY A 434 21.03 5.74 19.25
N SER A 435 21.66 5.75 18.06
CA SER A 435 20.98 6.01 16.79
C SER A 435 20.15 4.79 16.34
N GLU A 436 19.16 5.01 15.49
CA GLU A 436 18.40 3.90 14.89
C GLU A 436 19.30 2.93 14.11
N PHE A 437 20.41 3.38 13.54
CA PHE A 437 21.40 2.51 12.89
C PHE A 437 22.16 1.62 13.90
N ASP A 438 22.46 2.13 15.09
CA ASP A 438 23.05 1.32 16.17
C ASP A 438 22.05 0.29 16.70
N GLN A 439 20.79 0.70 16.81
CA GLN A 439 19.69 -0.18 17.19
C GLN A 439 19.48 -1.30 16.18
N MET A 440 19.55 -1.02 14.86
CA MET A 440 19.49 -2.07 13.80
C MET A 440 20.62 -3.10 13.97
N LYS A 441 21.84 -2.66 14.24
CA LYS A 441 22.98 -3.56 14.48
C LYS A 441 22.77 -4.41 15.74
N ARG A 442 22.27 -3.79 16.80
CA ARG A 442 21.94 -4.48 18.06
C ARG A 442 20.84 -5.51 17.84
N LEU A 443 19.78 -5.13 17.12
CA LEU A 443 18.68 -6.04 16.77
C LEU A 443 19.21 -7.26 15.99
N SER A 444 20.07 -7.04 15.00
CA SER A 444 20.70 -8.13 14.24
C SER A 444 21.57 -9.02 15.12
N ALA A 445 22.37 -8.43 16.00
CA ALA A 445 23.23 -9.18 16.92
C ALA A 445 22.43 -10.04 17.92
N MET A 446 21.29 -9.53 18.41
CA MET A 446 20.42 -10.24 19.35
C MET A 446 19.62 -11.37 18.69
N THR A 447 19.18 -11.17 17.46
CA THR A 447 18.23 -12.09 16.81
C THR A 447 18.86 -13.03 15.79
N GLY A 448 20.07 -12.72 15.32
CA GLY A 448 20.70 -13.43 14.22
C GLY A 448 20.08 -13.13 12.85
N VAL A 449 19.01 -12.34 12.78
CA VAL A 449 18.38 -11.94 11.51
C VAL A 449 19.25 -10.88 10.82
N PRO A 450 19.63 -11.06 9.55
CA PRO A 450 20.49 -10.08 8.87
C PRO A 450 19.74 -8.79 8.53
N ILE A 451 20.43 -7.64 8.64
CA ILE A 451 19.90 -6.36 8.18
C ILE A 451 19.81 -6.39 6.65
N PRO A 452 18.66 -6.04 6.04
CA PRO A 452 18.54 -5.93 4.60
C PRO A 452 19.60 -5.01 3.99
N LYS A 453 20.18 -5.41 2.85
CA LYS A 453 21.30 -4.67 2.21
C LYS A 453 20.94 -3.21 1.90
N ASN A 454 19.72 -2.95 1.47
CA ASN A 454 19.19 -1.62 1.18
C ASN A 454 19.03 -0.72 2.42
N LEU A 455 19.06 -1.28 3.63
CA LEU A 455 19.04 -0.55 4.90
C LEU A 455 20.44 -0.47 5.53
N SER A 456 21.22 -1.54 5.49
CA SER A 456 22.58 -1.56 6.09
C SER A 456 23.55 -0.58 5.42
N GLY A 457 23.35 -0.30 4.13
CA GLY A 457 24.19 0.62 3.36
C GLY A 457 23.83 2.12 3.49
N LEU A 458 22.84 2.48 4.32
CA LEU A 458 22.40 3.87 4.44
C LEU A 458 23.28 4.72 5.37
N GLN A 459 23.83 4.11 6.41
CA GLN A 459 24.62 4.82 7.40
C GLN A 459 25.90 5.40 6.77
N GLY A 460 26.06 6.73 6.88
CA GLY A 460 27.21 7.44 6.31
C GLY A 460 27.12 7.81 4.83
N LYS A 461 25.99 7.49 4.15
CA LYS A 461 25.72 8.07 2.84
C LYS A 461 25.47 9.56 2.95
N GLU A 462 25.92 10.31 1.95
CA GLU A 462 25.70 11.74 1.82
C GLU A 462 24.23 12.08 1.61
N ASP A 463 23.73 13.07 2.34
CA ASP A 463 22.40 13.64 2.11
C ASP A 463 22.42 14.46 0.81
N ARG A 464 21.83 13.92 -0.25
CA ARG A 464 21.72 14.58 -1.57
C ARG A 464 20.62 15.61 -1.61
N HIS A 465 19.57 15.41 -0.82
CA HIS A 465 18.38 16.25 -0.77
C HIS A 465 18.26 16.91 0.62
N THR A 466 18.70 18.15 0.71
CA THR A 466 18.77 18.92 1.98
C THR A 466 17.75 20.05 2.06
N GLY A 467 16.88 20.20 1.03
CA GLY A 467 15.89 21.28 0.96
C GLY A 467 14.88 21.22 2.12
N VAL A 468 14.64 22.35 2.77
CA VAL A 468 13.61 22.54 3.79
C VAL A 468 12.84 23.81 3.47
N ILE A 469 11.53 23.70 3.31
CA ILE A 469 10.66 24.83 2.96
C ILE A 469 9.49 24.96 3.93
N ASP A 470 8.85 26.13 3.91
CA ASP A 470 7.57 26.33 4.58
C ASP A 470 6.43 25.79 3.72
N LYS A 471 5.33 25.38 4.35
CA LYS A 471 4.19 24.77 3.63
C LYS A 471 3.61 25.67 2.53
N ASP A 472 3.62 26.98 2.74
CA ASP A 472 3.10 27.95 1.78
C ASP A 472 4.00 28.14 0.55
N ALA A 473 5.25 27.69 0.61
CA ALA A 473 6.22 27.76 -0.51
C ALA A 473 6.16 26.51 -1.43
N MET A 474 5.35 25.49 -1.12
CA MET A 474 5.36 24.22 -1.85
C MET A 474 4.99 24.37 -3.33
N LEU A 475 4.00 25.24 -3.67
CA LEU A 475 3.59 25.46 -5.06
C LEU A 475 4.71 26.08 -5.88
N GLU A 476 5.32 27.16 -5.36
CA GLU A 476 6.43 27.84 -6.03
C GLU A 476 7.63 26.88 -6.23
N TYR A 477 7.92 26.09 -5.22
CA TYR A 477 8.98 25.07 -5.28
C TYR A 477 8.74 24.07 -6.42
N VAL A 478 7.53 23.52 -6.54
CA VAL A 478 7.21 22.57 -7.64
C VAL A 478 7.28 23.22 -9.01
N LEU A 479 6.84 24.47 -9.14
CA LEU A 479 6.89 25.20 -10.41
C LEU A 479 8.32 25.60 -10.83
N SER A 480 9.28 25.58 -9.88
CA SER A 480 10.70 25.86 -10.17
C SER A 480 11.49 24.60 -10.58
N LEU A 481 10.94 23.40 -10.40
CA LEU A 481 11.55 22.13 -10.80
C LEU A 481 11.41 21.90 -12.31
#